data_f4ba664255121ca1a1d507e041227d88
#
_entry.id   f4ba664255121ca1a1d507e041227d88
#
_cell.length_a   1.000
_cell.length_b   1.000
_cell.length_c   1.000
_cell.angle_alpha   90.00
_cell.angle_beta   90.00
_cell.angle_gamma   90.00
#
_symmetry.space_group_name_H-M   'P 1'
#
loop_
_entity.id
_entity.type
_entity.pdbx_description
1 polymer ?
#
loop_
_entity_poly.entity_id
_entity_poly.type
_entity_poly.pdbx_seq_one_letter_code
_entity_poly.pdbx_strand_id
1 'polypeptide(L)'
;LPLTYELRKMGIPVINFTPSKGNDKHARVNAVAPLFESGQVWAPDNKFAEEVVEECAAFPYGENDDLVDSMTQAVMRFRQGGFIGHPEDEKQEAQAKRTYNYY
;
A
#
# COMPACT_ATOMS: atom_id res chain seq x y z
N LEU A 1 -26.15 6.62 3.46
CA LEU A 1 -25.14 6.73 4.51
C LEU A 1 -23.80 6.26 4.00
N PRO A 2 -22.71 6.90 4.44
CA PRO A 2 -21.39 6.43 4.07
C PRO A 2 -21.13 5.00 4.55
N LEU A 3 -20.46 4.21 3.73
CA LEU A 3 -20.08 2.85 4.07
C LEU A 3 -19.26 2.81 5.37
N THR A 4 -18.42 3.81 5.59
CA THR A 4 -17.61 3.90 6.81
C THR A 4 -18.46 3.95 8.08
N TYR A 5 -19.55 4.67 8.05
CA TYR A 5 -20.50 4.74 9.17
C TYR A 5 -21.11 3.36 9.46
N GLU A 6 -21.57 2.68 8.41
CA GLU A 6 -22.17 1.37 8.55
C GLU A 6 -21.18 0.34 9.13
N LEU A 7 -19.95 0.35 8.64
CA LEU A 7 -18.91 -0.55 9.12
C LEU A 7 -18.57 -0.28 10.59
N ARG A 8 -18.44 0.98 10.98
CA ARG A 8 -18.18 1.36 12.38
C ARG A 8 -19.33 0.94 13.29
N LYS A 9 -20.54 1.08 12.84
CA LYS A 9 -21.73 0.65 13.57
C LYS A 9 -21.74 -0.85 13.82
N MET A 10 -21.18 -1.63 12.90
CA MET A 10 -21.01 -3.07 13.03
C MET A 10 -19.83 -3.48 13.91
N GLY A 11 -19.11 -2.52 14.47
CA GLY A 11 -17.94 -2.78 15.30
C GLY A 11 -16.64 -2.96 14.51
N ILE A 12 -16.65 -2.67 13.22
CA ILE A 12 -15.46 -2.77 12.39
C ILE A 12 -14.72 -1.42 12.43
N PRO A 13 -13.45 -1.41 12.88
CA PRO A 13 -12.68 -0.16 12.90
C PRO A 13 -12.36 0.29 11.48
N VAL A 14 -12.70 1.54 11.18
CA VAL A 14 -12.45 2.13 9.88
C VAL A 14 -11.74 3.46 10.08
N ILE A 15 -10.62 3.62 9.42
CA ILE A 15 -9.85 4.85 9.39
C ILE A 15 -9.90 5.39 7.98
N ASN A 16 -10.37 6.63 7.83
CA ASN A 16 -10.35 7.29 6.54
C ASN A 16 -8.91 7.70 6.21
N PHE A 17 -8.46 7.31 5.04
CA PHE A 17 -7.14 7.68 4.55
C PHE A 17 -7.30 8.63 3.38
N THR A 18 -6.67 9.79 3.50
CA THR A 18 -6.61 10.77 2.42
C THR A 18 -5.15 10.87 1.98
N PRO A 19 -4.84 10.55 0.71
CA PRO A 19 -3.47 10.68 0.22
C PRO A 19 -2.99 12.12 0.37
N SER A 20 -1.76 12.27 0.85
CA SER A 20 -1.16 13.59 0.98
C SER A 20 -0.86 14.20 -0.39
N LYS A 21 -0.78 15.54 -0.42
CA LYS A 21 -0.41 16.27 -1.62
C LYS A 21 0.97 15.82 -2.09
N GLY A 22 1.10 15.53 -3.39
CA GLY A 22 2.34 15.00 -3.96
C GLY A 22 2.45 13.48 -3.92
N ASN A 23 1.52 12.80 -3.27
CA ASN A 23 1.46 11.36 -3.24
C ASN A 23 0.49 10.86 -4.31
N ASP A 24 0.85 11.08 -5.57
CA ASP A 24 0.03 10.68 -6.71
C ASP A 24 0.13 9.17 -6.97
N LYS A 25 -0.66 8.69 -7.93
CA LYS A 25 -0.75 7.27 -8.27
C LYS A 25 0.59 6.68 -8.70
N HIS A 26 1.33 7.39 -9.54
CA HIS A 26 2.65 6.94 -10.01
C HIS A 26 3.64 6.84 -8.85
N ALA A 27 3.66 7.85 -7.99
CA ALA A 27 4.54 7.87 -6.83
C ALA A 27 4.24 6.70 -5.90
N ARG A 28 2.94 6.41 -5.67
CA ARG A 28 2.54 5.28 -4.82
C ARG A 28 2.96 3.94 -5.41
N VAL A 29 2.76 3.75 -6.72
CA VAL A 29 3.19 2.52 -7.39
C VAL A 29 4.70 2.35 -7.30
N ASN A 30 5.46 3.40 -7.56
CA ASN A 30 6.92 3.37 -7.45
C ASN A 30 7.39 3.07 -6.03
N ALA A 31 6.66 3.56 -5.03
CA ALA A 31 6.99 3.32 -3.63
C ALA A 31 6.82 1.86 -3.23
N VAL A 32 5.85 1.14 -3.81
CA VAL A 32 5.58 -0.26 -3.46
C VAL A 32 6.23 -1.27 -4.41
N ALA A 33 6.66 -0.85 -5.59
CA ALA A 33 7.25 -1.74 -6.58
C ALA A 33 8.41 -2.61 -6.02
N PRO A 34 9.33 -2.09 -5.19
CA PRO A 34 10.39 -2.92 -4.63
C PRO A 34 9.89 -4.12 -3.81
N LEU A 35 8.73 -3.99 -3.15
CA LEU A 35 8.14 -5.09 -2.39
C LEU A 35 7.67 -6.21 -3.30
N PHE A 36 7.14 -5.87 -4.47
CA PHE A 36 6.76 -6.85 -5.48
C PHE A 36 7.99 -7.52 -6.08
N GLU A 37 9.02 -6.76 -6.40
CA GLU A 37 10.27 -7.28 -6.95
C GLU A 37 10.97 -8.24 -5.98
N SER A 38 10.85 -8.00 -4.69
CA SER A 38 11.47 -8.84 -3.67
C SER A 38 10.68 -10.13 -3.38
N GLY A 39 9.51 -10.31 -4.01
CA GLY A 39 8.70 -11.51 -3.83
C GLY A 39 7.88 -11.53 -2.54
N GLN A 40 7.68 -10.40 -1.90
CA GLN A 40 6.90 -10.33 -0.65
C GLN A 40 5.40 -10.29 -0.87
N VAL A 41 4.96 -10.00 -2.10
CA VAL A 41 3.54 -9.91 -2.42
C VAL A 41 3.12 -11.15 -3.19
N TRP A 42 2.14 -11.84 -2.65
CA TRP A 42 1.65 -13.10 -3.21
C TRP A 42 0.19 -12.94 -3.62
N ALA A 43 -0.15 -13.53 -4.76
CA ALA A 43 -1.52 -13.53 -5.27
C ALA A 43 -2.08 -14.94 -5.21
N PRO A 44 -3.30 -15.13 -4.71
CA PRO A 44 -3.95 -16.43 -4.79
C PRO A 44 -4.28 -16.74 -6.24
N ASP A 45 -4.36 -18.02 -6.55
CA ASP A 45 -4.72 -18.49 -7.90
C ASP A 45 -6.24 -18.47 -8.04
N ASN A 46 -6.79 -17.29 -8.25
CA ASN A 46 -8.22 -17.12 -8.47
C ASN A 46 -8.47 -15.94 -9.41
N LYS A 47 -9.72 -15.83 -9.86
CA LYS A 47 -10.11 -14.84 -10.86
C LYS A 47 -9.95 -13.42 -10.38
N PHE A 48 -10.24 -13.14 -9.12
CA PHE A 48 -10.09 -11.80 -8.56
C PHE A 48 -8.62 -11.36 -8.59
N ALA A 49 -7.72 -12.24 -8.20
CA ALA A 49 -6.29 -11.93 -8.25
C ALA A 49 -5.81 -11.69 -9.68
N GLU A 50 -6.31 -12.44 -10.64
CA GLU A 50 -6.02 -12.23 -12.06
C GLU A 50 -6.44 -10.83 -12.52
N GLU A 51 -7.61 -10.37 -12.11
CA GLU A 51 -8.10 -9.03 -12.41
C GLU A 51 -7.18 -7.95 -11.86
N VAL A 52 -6.71 -8.12 -10.64
CA VAL A 52 -5.76 -7.18 -10.02
C VAL A 52 -4.45 -7.15 -10.80
N VAL A 53 -3.92 -8.32 -11.15
CA VAL A 53 -2.67 -8.41 -11.92
C VAL A 53 -2.81 -7.75 -13.29
N GLU A 54 -3.92 -7.99 -13.98
CA GLU A 54 -4.18 -7.38 -15.29
C GLU A 54 -4.25 -5.86 -15.20
N GLU A 55 -4.93 -5.34 -14.18
CA GLU A 55 -5.04 -3.90 -13.98
C GLU A 55 -3.67 -3.28 -13.67
N CYS A 56 -2.87 -3.94 -12.85
CA CYS A 56 -1.50 -3.50 -12.55
C CYS A 56 -0.63 -3.51 -13.81
N ALA A 57 -0.77 -4.53 -14.65
CA ALA A 57 0.02 -4.64 -15.88
C ALA A 57 -0.35 -3.55 -16.90
N ALA A 58 -1.62 -3.14 -16.93
CA ALA A 58 -2.09 -2.08 -17.81
C ALA A 58 -1.76 -0.67 -17.30
N PHE A 59 -1.50 -0.52 -15.99
CA PHE A 59 -1.23 0.79 -15.41
C PHE A 59 0.01 1.44 -16.03
N PRO A 60 0.01 2.75 -16.35
CA PRO A 60 -1.06 3.72 -16.10
C PRO A 60 -2.06 3.89 -17.25
N TYR A 61 -2.01 3.07 -18.27
CA TYR A 61 -2.74 3.26 -19.53
C TYR A 61 -4.08 2.50 -19.59
N GLY A 62 -4.39 1.70 -18.59
CA GLY A 62 -5.66 0.97 -18.54
C GLY A 62 -6.84 1.89 -18.28
N GLU A 63 -8.05 1.41 -18.61
CA GLU A 63 -9.28 2.17 -18.39
C GLU A 63 -9.57 2.39 -16.90
N ASN A 64 -9.23 1.40 -16.07
CA ASN A 64 -9.49 1.42 -14.64
C ASN A 64 -8.20 1.25 -13.87
N ASP A 65 -8.09 1.94 -12.76
CA ASP A 65 -6.94 1.84 -11.84
C ASP A 65 -7.36 1.75 -10.37
N ASP A 66 -8.64 1.49 -10.11
CA ASP A 66 -9.19 1.43 -8.75
C ASP A 66 -8.54 0.32 -7.92
N LEU A 67 -8.31 -0.84 -8.52
CA LEU A 67 -7.65 -1.95 -7.83
C LEU A 67 -6.18 -1.65 -7.56
N VAL A 68 -5.51 -0.98 -8.50
CA VAL A 68 -4.13 -0.53 -8.32
C VAL A 68 -4.05 0.45 -7.15
N ASP A 69 -4.95 1.43 -7.11
CA ASP A 69 -4.99 2.42 -6.03
C ASP A 69 -5.23 1.77 -4.68
N SER A 70 -6.22 0.89 -4.61
CA SER A 70 -6.56 0.19 -3.37
C SER A 70 -5.40 -0.65 -2.86
N MET A 71 -4.78 -1.42 -3.75
CA MET A 71 -3.67 -2.29 -3.42
C MET A 71 -2.45 -1.50 -2.98
N THR A 72 -2.07 -0.45 -3.71
CA THR A 72 -0.88 0.33 -3.36
C THR A 72 -1.05 1.03 -2.02
N GLN A 73 -2.23 1.54 -1.72
CA GLN A 73 -2.51 2.15 -0.41
C GLN A 73 -2.41 1.13 0.71
N ALA A 74 -2.94 -0.07 0.51
CA ALA A 74 -2.86 -1.14 1.51
C ALA A 74 -1.42 -1.56 1.77
N VAL A 75 -0.64 -1.78 0.71
CA VAL A 75 0.76 -2.18 0.82
C VAL A 75 1.60 -1.11 1.50
N MET A 76 1.39 0.16 1.15
CA MET A 76 2.06 1.27 1.81
C MET A 76 1.72 1.31 3.30
N ARG A 77 0.46 1.10 3.65
CA ARG A 77 0.04 1.09 5.05
C ARG A 77 0.71 -0.03 5.84
N PHE A 78 0.78 -1.22 5.27
CA PHE A 78 1.47 -2.33 5.90
C PHE A 78 2.96 -2.05 6.11
N ARG A 79 3.60 -1.43 5.13
CA ARG A 79 5.00 -1.05 5.22
C ARG A 79 5.23 0.01 6.31
N GLN A 80 4.41 1.04 6.34
CA GLN A 80 4.47 2.11 7.35
C GLN A 80 4.20 1.58 8.75
N GLY A 81 3.30 0.61 8.86
CA GLY A 81 2.98 -0.01 10.14
C GLY A 81 3.98 -1.05 10.64
N GLY A 82 5.02 -1.32 9.86
CA GLY A 82 6.04 -2.31 10.24
C GLY A 82 5.62 -3.76 10.06
N PHE A 83 4.49 -4.03 9.42
CA PHE A 83 4.04 -5.40 9.18
C PHE A 83 4.81 -6.08 8.05
N ILE A 84 5.31 -5.30 7.11
CA ILE A 84 6.19 -5.75 6.03
C ILE A 84 7.32 -4.76 5.92
N GLY A 85 8.47 -5.22 5.43
CA GLY A 85 9.62 -4.35 5.30
C GLY A 85 10.47 -4.68 4.10
N HIS A 86 11.25 -3.71 3.68
CA HIS A 86 12.28 -3.83 2.66
C HIS A 86 13.63 -3.59 3.33
N PRO A 87 14.73 -4.19 2.85
CA PRO A 87 16.05 -3.97 3.46
C PRO A 87 16.44 -2.50 3.62
N GLU A 88 15.96 -1.63 2.72
CA GLU A 88 16.21 -0.19 2.83
C GLU A 88 15.49 0.45 4.00
N ASP A 89 14.35 -0.12 4.42
CA ASP A 89 13.63 0.38 5.59
C ASP A 89 14.45 0.22 6.87
N GLU A 90 15.17 -0.89 6.99
CA GLU A 90 16.06 -1.14 8.12
C GLU A 90 17.19 -0.11 8.17
N LYS A 91 17.74 0.25 7.01
CA LYS A 91 18.77 1.28 6.92
C LYS A 91 18.24 2.64 7.34
N GLN A 92 17.03 2.97 6.91
CA GLN A 92 16.39 4.22 7.28
C GLN A 92 16.11 4.28 8.77
N GLU A 93 15.62 3.20 9.36
CA GLU A 93 15.41 3.10 10.80
C GLU A 93 16.72 3.24 11.58
N ALA A 94 17.78 2.60 11.11
CA ALA A 94 19.08 2.70 11.73
C ALA A 94 19.61 4.14 11.71
N GLN A 95 19.44 4.83 10.59
CA GLN A 95 19.81 6.24 10.48
C GLN A 95 18.95 7.12 11.37
N ALA A 96 17.66 6.87 11.41
CA ALA A 96 16.74 7.61 12.27
C ALA A 96 17.10 7.42 13.74
N LYS A 97 17.43 6.20 14.16
CA LYS A 97 17.85 5.91 15.53
C LYS A 97 19.16 6.61 15.88
N ARG A 98 20.09 6.69 14.92
CA ARG A 98 21.34 7.44 15.13
C ARG A 98 21.08 8.92 15.33
N THR A 99 20.14 9.47 14.55
CA THR A 99 19.80 10.88 14.61
C THR A 99 19.07 11.24 15.89
N TYR A 100 18.19 10.35 16.36
CA TYR A 100 17.33 10.57 17.51
C TYR A 100 17.69 9.66 18.68
N ASN A 101 18.95 9.38 18.83
CA ASN A 101 19.47 8.41 19.79
C ASN A 101 19.34 8.85 21.26
N TYR A 102 18.80 10.00 21.50
CA TYR A 102 18.57 10.54 22.83
C TYR A 102 17.19 10.15 23.37
N TYR A 103 16.51 9.36 22.67
CA TYR A 103 15.30 8.73 23.20
C TYR A 103 15.71 7.44 23.97
#